data_c184a33b1fe560a02ffef43940504d0d
#
_entry.id   c184a33b1fe560a02ffef43940504d0d
#
_cell.length_a   1.000
_cell.length_b   1.000
_cell.length_c   1.000
_cell.angle_alpha   90.00
_cell.angle_beta   90.00
_cell.angle_gamma   90.00
#
_symmetry.space_group_name_H-M   'P 1'
#
loop_
_entity.id
_entity.type
_entity.pdbx_description
1 polymer ?
#
loop_
_entity_poly.entity_id
_entity_poly.type
_entity_poly.pdbx_seq_one_letter_code
_entity_poly.pdbx_strand_id
1 'polypeptide(L)' 'MLDAKKAIKHLIIDRGIKVGKLAETQGQSAQSFSNWLYRPDSPRINKTESILAELGCHLAIVDNESGEILF' A
#
# COMPACT_ATOMS: atom_id res chain seq x y z
N MET A 1 11.60 -1.78 10.53
CA MET A 1 11.14 -0.70 9.63
C MET A 1 10.02 -1.21 8.75
N LEU A 2 9.02 -0.37 8.46
CA LEU A 2 7.87 -0.77 7.64
C LEU A 2 8.29 -0.97 6.18
N ASP A 3 7.98 -2.14 5.64
CA ASP A 3 8.04 -2.38 4.20
C ASP A 3 6.62 -2.20 3.65
N ALA A 4 6.34 -1.01 3.14
CA ALA A 4 5.01 -0.64 2.67
C ALA A 4 4.56 -1.51 1.48
N LYS A 5 5.46 -1.84 0.57
CA LYS A 5 5.11 -2.68 -0.57
C LYS A 5 4.79 -4.11 -0.14
N LYS A 6 5.52 -4.63 0.83
CA LYS A 6 5.23 -5.96 1.40
C LYS A 6 3.87 -5.97 2.08
N ALA A 7 3.56 -4.92 2.85
CA ALA A 7 2.26 -4.78 3.48
C ALA A 7 1.13 -4.72 2.45
N ILE A 8 1.31 -3.96 1.38
CA ILE A 8 0.33 -3.87 0.28
C ILE A 8 0.11 -5.23 -0.36
N LYS A 9 1.18 -5.97 -0.68
CA LYS A 9 1.07 -7.32 -1.26
C LYS A 9 0.27 -8.25 -0.34
N HIS A 10 0.56 -8.19 0.95
CA HIS A 10 -0.14 -9.00 1.95
C HIS A 10 -1.63 -8.66 2.01
N LEU A 11 -1.96 -7.37 2.02
CA LEU A 11 -3.35 -6.90 2.06
C LEU A 11 -4.14 -7.26 0.80
N ILE A 12 -3.50 -7.22 -0.36
CA ILE A 12 -4.13 -7.64 -1.62
C ILE A 12 -4.60 -9.08 -1.52
N ILE A 13 -3.75 -9.95 -1.01
CA ILE A 13 -4.08 -11.37 -0.83
C ILE A 13 -5.16 -11.54 0.24
N ASP A 14 -4.95 -10.91 1.39
CA ASP A 14 -5.84 -11.05 2.55
C ASP A 14 -7.26 -10.57 2.25
N ARG A 15 -7.39 -9.48 1.48
CA ARG A 15 -8.69 -8.89 1.16
C ARG A 15 -9.25 -9.31 -0.18
N GLY A 16 -8.55 -10.18 -0.90
CA GLY A 16 -9.01 -10.73 -2.18
C GLY A 16 -9.20 -9.68 -3.27
N ILE A 17 -8.40 -8.64 -3.30
CA ILE A 17 -8.51 -7.55 -4.28
C ILE A 17 -7.65 -7.87 -5.49
N LYS A 18 -8.19 -7.58 -6.68
CA LYS A 18 -7.47 -7.81 -7.93
C LYS A 18 -6.46 -6.69 -8.19
N VAL A 19 -5.24 -7.08 -8.53
CA VAL A 19 -4.16 -6.13 -8.86
C VAL A 19 -4.56 -5.20 -10.00
N GLY A 20 -5.25 -5.71 -11.02
CA GLY A 20 -5.72 -4.90 -12.13
C GLY A 20 -6.64 -3.76 -11.71
N LYS A 21 -7.48 -4.00 -10.71
CA LYS A 21 -8.38 -2.97 -10.19
C LYS A 21 -7.62 -1.87 -9.45
N LEU A 22 -6.63 -2.23 -8.65
CA LEU A 22 -5.76 -1.25 -7.99
C LEU A 22 -4.96 -0.44 -9.00
N ALA A 23 -4.45 -1.10 -10.04
CA ALA A 23 -3.72 -0.43 -11.12
C ALA A 23 -4.58 0.66 -11.77
N GLU A 24 -5.84 0.38 -12.03
CA GLU A 24 -6.80 1.34 -12.59
C GLU A 24 -6.89 2.61 -11.73
N THR A 25 -7.02 2.46 -10.42
CA THR A 25 -7.11 3.60 -9.49
C THR A 25 -5.85 4.46 -9.51
N GLN A 26 -4.71 3.88 -9.88
CA GLN A 26 -3.44 4.57 -9.96
C GLN A 26 -3.11 5.07 -11.39
N GLY A 27 -4.04 4.89 -12.32
CA GLY A 27 -3.81 5.28 -13.71
C GLY A 27 -2.74 4.44 -14.40
N GLN A 28 -2.55 3.20 -13.97
CA GLN A 28 -1.54 2.29 -14.50
C GLN A 28 -2.17 1.04 -15.09
N SER A 29 -1.46 0.39 -16.03
CA SER A 29 -1.83 -0.95 -16.46
C SER A 29 -1.50 -1.95 -15.35
N ALA A 30 -2.14 -3.13 -15.37
CA ALA A 30 -1.85 -4.18 -14.39
C ALA A 30 -0.37 -4.56 -14.41
N GLN A 31 0.24 -4.64 -15.59
CA GLN A 31 1.65 -4.96 -15.75
C GLN A 31 2.55 -3.89 -15.13
N SER A 32 2.26 -2.61 -15.40
CA SER A 32 3.02 -1.49 -14.86
C SER A 32 2.93 -1.44 -13.33
N PHE A 33 1.73 -1.62 -12.79
CA PHE A 33 1.52 -1.63 -11.35
C PHE A 33 2.25 -2.80 -10.70
N SER A 34 2.18 -3.99 -11.28
CA SER A 34 2.86 -5.18 -10.79
C SER A 34 4.38 -4.98 -10.79
N ASN A 35 4.94 -4.41 -11.87
CA ASN A 35 6.36 -4.08 -11.94
C ASN A 35 6.77 -3.12 -10.83
N TRP A 36 5.95 -2.09 -10.57
CA TRP A 36 6.18 -1.15 -9.49
C TRP A 36 6.17 -1.87 -8.12
N LEU A 37 5.19 -2.72 -7.90
CA LEU A 37 4.97 -3.40 -6.63
C LEU A 37 6.15 -4.31 -6.25
N TYR A 38 6.76 -4.96 -7.24
CA TYR A 38 7.87 -5.88 -7.02
C TYR A 38 9.25 -5.26 -7.14
N ARG A 39 9.34 -3.97 -7.48
CA ARG A 39 10.62 -3.25 -7.48
C ARG A 39 11.08 -3.03 -6.03
N PRO A 40 12.41 -3.13 -5.76
CA PRO A 40 12.91 -3.06 -4.37
C PRO A 40 13.00 -1.65 -3.77
N ASP A 41 12.60 -0.61 -4.49
CA ASP A 41 12.63 0.76 -3.97
C ASP A 41 11.44 1.07 -3.06
N SER A 42 11.61 2.06 -2.20
CA SER A 42 10.54 2.51 -1.30
C SER A 42 9.48 3.30 -2.06
N PRO A 43 8.19 3.10 -1.76
CA PRO A 43 7.14 3.86 -2.42
C PRO A 43 7.04 5.27 -1.86
N ARG A 44 6.49 6.18 -2.65
CA ARG A 44 6.17 7.53 -2.18
C ARG A 44 4.96 7.46 -1.24
N ILE A 45 4.96 8.33 -0.24
CA ILE A 45 3.88 8.37 0.76
C ILE A 45 2.51 8.56 0.12
N ASN A 46 2.38 9.51 -0.81
CA ASN A 46 1.10 9.79 -1.46
C ASN A 46 0.55 8.59 -2.21
N LYS A 47 1.40 7.87 -2.92
CA LYS A 47 0.99 6.67 -3.65
C LYS A 47 0.59 5.56 -2.67
N THR A 48 1.35 5.40 -1.61
CA THR A 48 1.06 4.42 -0.57
C THR A 48 -0.31 4.69 0.07
N GLU A 49 -0.58 5.95 0.44
CA GLU A 49 -1.87 6.33 1.02
C GLU A 49 -3.04 6.04 0.06
N SER A 50 -2.87 6.38 -1.21
CA SER A 50 -3.90 6.16 -2.22
C SER A 50 -4.23 4.68 -2.38
N ILE A 51 -3.22 3.83 -2.44
CA ILE A 51 -3.39 2.38 -2.55
C ILE A 51 -4.03 1.80 -1.29
N LEU A 52 -3.55 2.21 -0.12
CA LEU A 52 -4.10 1.74 1.15
C LEU A 52 -5.56 2.13 1.32
N ALA A 53 -5.95 3.32 0.86
CA ALA A 53 -7.35 3.75 0.90
C ALA A 53 -8.26 2.78 0.12
N GLU A 54 -7.82 2.31 -1.03
CA GLU A 54 -8.56 1.32 -1.82
C GLU A 54 -8.64 -0.04 -1.11
N LEU A 55 -7.69 -0.31 -0.22
CA LEU A 55 -7.66 -1.53 0.58
C LEU A 55 -8.40 -1.38 1.92
N GLY A 56 -9.01 -0.22 2.16
CA GLY A 56 -9.72 0.06 3.42
C GLY A 56 -8.77 0.38 4.58
N CYS A 57 -7.58 0.84 4.28
CA CYS A 57 -6.55 1.13 5.28
C CYS A 57 -6.03 2.56 5.16
N HIS A 58 -5.26 2.99 6.13
CA HIS A 58 -4.58 4.29 6.08
C HIS A 58 -3.25 4.22 6.83
N LEU A 59 -2.37 5.16 6.53
CA LEU A 59 -1.13 5.31 7.27
C LEU A 59 -1.40 6.04 8.59
N ALA A 60 -0.65 5.70 9.61
CA ALA A 60 -0.78 6.31 10.92
C ALA A 60 0.61 6.54 11.53
N ILE A 61 0.69 7.55 12.38
CA ILE A 61 1.87 7.80 13.21
C ILE A 61 1.55 7.28 14.60
N VAL A 62 2.36 6.37 15.08
CA VAL A 62 2.13 5.66 16.34
C VAL A 62 3.27 5.95 17.30
N ASP A 63 2.93 6.28 18.54
CA ASP A 63 3.91 6.46 19.60
C ASP A 63 4.54 5.10 19.94
N ASN A 64 5.88 5.03 19.94
CA ASN A 64 6.58 3.76 20.18
C ASN A 64 6.42 3.21 21.60
N GLU A 65 6.22 4.09 22.56
CA GLU A 65 6.13 3.67 23.96
C GLU A 65 4.71 3.25 24.33
N SER A 66 3.74 4.08 24.00
CA SER A 66 2.34 3.85 24.39
C SER A 66 1.55 3.01 23.41
N GLY A 67 1.97 2.95 22.16
CA GLY A 67 1.21 2.35 21.08
C GLY A 67 0.01 3.21 20.65
N GLU A 68 -0.08 4.45 21.14
CA GLU A 68 -1.15 5.35 20.81
C GLU A 68 -1.00 5.90 19.38
N ILE A 69 -2.11 5.96 18.66
CA ILE A 69 -2.16 6.56 17.32
C ILE A 69 -2.27 8.08 17.49
N LEU A 70 -1.27 8.80 16.98
CA LEU A 70 -1.21 10.26 17.11
C LEU A 70 -1.82 10.98 15.92
N PHE A 71 -1.71 10.38 14.71
CA PHE A 71 -2.24 10.97 13.47
C PHE A 71 -2.73 9.91 12.50
#